data_6a5bd271b21b2edf6042da976dfe24a3
#
_entry.id   6a5bd271b21b2edf6042da976dfe24a3
#
_cell.length_a   1.000
_cell.length_b   1.000
_cell.length_c   1.000
_cell.angle_alpha   90.00
_cell.angle_beta   90.00
_cell.angle_gamma   90.00
#
_symmetry.space_group_name_H-M   'P 1'
#
loop_
_entity.id
_entity.type
_entity.pdbx_description
1 polymer ?
#
loop_
_entity_poly.entity_id
_entity_poly.type
_entity_poly.pdbx_seq_one_letter_code
_entity_poly.pdbx_strand_id
1 'polypeptide(L)'
;MQKIVVRKEEAQKREFKGVSLDSLAVGEKSMVTKMNYVKGNFATTHRHPHEQCGYVVSGEYRLRVELEDKPIDVLLHAGDSYAIPGNTPHSFEVITGGEVIDVFTPHREDYL
;
A
#
# COMPACT_ATOMS: atom_id res chain seq x y z
N MET A 1 9.03 21.39 9.71
CA MET A 1 9.26 21.70 8.28
C MET A 1 9.20 20.43 7.45
N GLN A 2 8.52 20.50 6.33
CA GLN A 2 8.41 19.35 5.44
C GLN A 2 9.75 19.09 4.74
N LYS A 3 10.17 17.84 4.72
CA LYS A 3 11.37 17.41 4.03
C LYS A 3 11.03 17.14 2.55
N ILE A 4 11.62 17.89 1.66
CA ILE A 4 11.30 17.79 0.22
C ILE A 4 11.85 16.50 -0.39
N VAL A 5 13.08 16.12 -0.03
CA VAL A 5 13.72 14.90 -0.57
C VAL A 5 14.04 13.96 0.57
N VAL A 6 13.64 12.71 0.41
CA VAL A 6 14.01 11.62 1.33
C VAL A 6 14.90 10.68 0.56
N ARG A 7 16.17 10.61 0.94
CA ARG A 7 17.12 9.69 0.33
C ARG A 7 16.85 8.26 0.79
N LYS A 8 17.34 7.30 0.04
CA LYS A 8 17.14 5.89 0.36
C LYS A 8 17.51 5.54 1.80
N GLU A 9 18.67 6.01 2.25
CA GLU A 9 19.18 5.74 3.59
C GLU A 9 18.45 6.50 4.69
N GLU A 10 17.61 7.46 4.33
CA GLU A 10 16.81 8.25 5.27
C GLU A 10 15.40 7.72 5.46
N ALA A 11 15.01 6.70 4.68
CA ALA A 11 13.69 6.11 4.78
C ALA A 11 13.44 5.55 6.18
N GLN A 12 12.25 5.81 6.71
CA GLN A 12 11.86 5.32 8.04
C GLN A 12 11.36 3.89 7.93
N LYS A 13 12.09 2.95 8.53
CA LYS A 13 11.68 1.55 8.55
C LYS A 13 10.56 1.35 9.55
N ARG A 14 9.50 0.68 9.14
CA ARG A 14 8.32 0.41 9.97
C ARG A 14 7.88 -1.03 9.79
N GLU A 15 7.14 -1.51 10.77
CA GLU A 15 6.46 -2.81 10.67
C GLU A 15 5.03 -2.62 11.14
N PHE A 16 4.08 -3.18 10.38
CA PHE A 16 2.67 -3.08 10.70
C PHE A 16 2.01 -4.44 10.44
N LYS A 17 1.55 -5.07 11.52
CA LYS A 17 0.88 -6.38 11.47
C LYS A 17 1.68 -7.43 10.68
N GLY A 18 2.99 -7.48 10.94
CA GLY A 18 3.89 -8.45 10.31
C GLY A 18 4.38 -8.08 8.93
N VAL A 19 3.99 -6.92 8.40
CA VAL A 19 4.45 -6.44 7.10
C VAL A 19 5.49 -5.35 7.30
N SER A 20 6.67 -5.53 6.69
CA SER A 20 7.72 -4.52 6.69
C SER A 20 7.42 -3.46 5.65
N LEU A 21 7.62 -2.21 5.99
CA LEU A 21 7.44 -1.11 5.04
C LEU A 21 8.45 0.00 5.32
N ASP A 22 8.73 0.78 4.28
CA ASP A 22 9.55 1.98 4.38
C ASP A 22 8.61 3.18 4.20
N SER A 23 8.57 4.07 5.20
CA SER A 23 7.89 5.35 5.05
C SER A 23 8.86 6.28 4.34
N LEU A 24 8.46 6.78 3.18
CA LEU A 24 9.29 7.59 2.30
C LEU A 24 8.88 9.07 2.42
N ALA A 25 8.77 9.78 1.31
CA ALA A 25 8.40 11.19 1.35
C ALA A 25 6.99 11.38 1.89
N VAL A 26 6.84 12.38 2.76
CA VAL A 26 5.56 12.73 3.39
C VAL A 26 5.26 14.17 3.01
N GLY A 27 4.19 14.36 2.26
CA GLY A 27 3.73 15.68 1.86
C GLY A 27 2.69 16.23 2.84
N GLU A 28 2.13 17.37 2.49
CA GLU A 28 1.08 17.99 3.30
C GLU A 28 -0.20 17.17 3.29
N LYS A 29 -0.53 16.55 2.15
CA LYS A 29 -1.78 15.81 1.97
C LYS A 29 -1.62 14.34 1.66
N SER A 30 -0.42 13.89 1.37
CA SER A 30 -0.17 12.51 0.96
C SER A 30 1.17 12.02 1.45
N MET A 31 1.36 10.73 1.43
CA MET A 31 2.63 10.09 1.77
C MET A 31 2.89 8.91 0.83
N VAL A 32 4.18 8.64 0.62
CA VAL A 32 4.63 7.51 -0.19
C VAL A 32 5.21 6.46 0.73
N THR A 33 4.79 5.20 0.54
CA THR A 33 5.37 4.06 1.25
C THR A 33 5.87 3.04 0.25
N LYS A 34 6.87 2.28 0.65
CA LYS A 34 7.29 1.09 -0.08
C LYS A 34 7.02 -0.11 0.82
N MET A 35 6.06 -0.93 0.41
CA MET A 35 5.72 -2.14 1.13
C MET A 35 6.67 -3.25 0.70
N ASN A 36 7.27 -3.92 1.68
CA ASN A 36 8.22 -5.02 1.46
C ASN A 36 7.51 -6.31 1.85
N TYR A 37 6.85 -6.94 0.88
CA TYR A 37 6.02 -8.11 1.15
C TYR A 37 6.81 -9.40 1.06
N VAL A 38 6.46 -10.34 1.93
CA VAL A 38 6.93 -11.73 1.84
C VAL A 38 5.73 -12.63 1.61
N LYS A 39 5.98 -13.78 0.97
CA LYS A 39 4.93 -14.76 0.70
C LYS A 39 4.18 -15.10 1.98
N GLY A 40 2.86 -15.15 1.90
CA GLY A 40 2.00 -15.45 3.04
C GLY A 40 1.52 -14.23 3.80
N ASN A 41 2.09 -13.06 3.59
CA ASN A 41 1.51 -11.84 4.14
C ASN A 41 0.11 -11.65 3.54
N PHE A 42 -0.80 -11.15 4.34
CA PHE A 42 -2.11 -10.78 3.83
C PHE A 42 -2.75 -9.74 4.74
N ALA A 43 -3.60 -8.92 4.17
CA ALA A 43 -4.47 -8.03 4.90
C ALA A 43 -5.89 -8.55 4.72
N THR A 44 -6.53 -8.90 5.84
CA THR A 44 -7.94 -9.30 5.81
C THR A 44 -8.79 -8.12 5.35
N THR A 45 -10.03 -8.39 4.95
CA THR A 45 -10.94 -7.33 4.53
C THR A 45 -11.02 -6.25 5.60
N HIS A 46 -10.68 -5.05 5.21
CA HIS A 46 -10.70 -3.87 6.08
C HIS A 46 -10.98 -2.64 5.23
N ARG A 47 -11.23 -1.53 5.88
CA ARG A 47 -11.35 -0.25 5.20
C ARG A 47 -10.76 0.85 6.07
N HIS A 48 -10.35 1.91 5.43
CA HIS A 48 -9.80 3.10 6.08
C HIS A 48 -10.23 4.34 5.28
N PRO A 49 -10.25 5.52 5.91
CA PRO A 49 -10.71 6.73 5.21
C PRO A 49 -9.77 7.17 4.09
N HIS A 50 -8.54 6.69 4.10
CA HIS A 50 -7.51 7.07 3.13
C HIS A 50 -7.81 6.51 1.74
N GLU A 51 -7.63 7.34 0.72
CA GLU A 51 -7.49 6.85 -0.65
C GLU A 51 -6.11 6.23 -0.79
N GLN A 52 -6.02 5.12 -1.48
CA GLN A 52 -4.77 4.39 -1.65
C GLN A 52 -4.53 4.10 -3.12
N CYS A 53 -3.43 4.64 -3.66
CA CYS A 53 -2.99 4.35 -5.03
C CYS A 53 -1.70 3.56 -4.97
N GLY A 54 -1.63 2.44 -5.67
CA GLY A 54 -0.48 1.56 -5.60
C GLY A 54 0.09 1.20 -6.96
N TYR A 55 1.37 0.86 -6.96
CA TYR A 55 2.09 0.38 -8.12
C TYR A 55 2.92 -0.84 -7.74
N VAL A 56 2.73 -1.95 -8.44
CA VAL A 56 3.44 -3.19 -8.20
C VAL A 56 4.80 -3.14 -8.88
N VAL A 57 5.86 -3.10 -8.07
CA VAL A 57 7.23 -3.13 -8.57
C VAL A 57 7.64 -4.56 -8.90
N SER A 58 7.35 -5.49 -7.98
CA SER A 58 7.68 -6.90 -8.13
C SER A 58 6.74 -7.75 -7.29
N GLY A 59 6.64 -9.02 -7.65
CA GLY A 59 5.79 -9.97 -6.94
C GLY A 59 4.42 -10.15 -7.59
N GLU A 60 3.63 -11.03 -6.98
CA GLU A 60 2.28 -11.34 -7.44
C GLU A 60 1.34 -11.25 -6.25
N TYR A 61 0.19 -10.62 -6.44
CA TYR A 61 -0.75 -10.30 -5.37
C TYR A 61 -2.18 -10.52 -5.83
N ARG A 62 -3.06 -10.81 -4.87
CA ARG A 62 -4.49 -10.87 -5.13
C ARG A 62 -5.16 -9.71 -4.40
N LEU A 63 -5.83 -8.87 -5.17
CA LEU A 63 -6.56 -7.71 -4.64
C LEU A 63 -8.05 -7.95 -4.79
N ARG A 64 -8.79 -7.77 -3.69
CA ARG A 64 -10.25 -7.78 -3.70
C ARG A 64 -10.75 -6.44 -3.18
N VAL A 65 -11.66 -5.82 -3.93
CA VAL A 65 -12.25 -4.53 -3.55
C VAL A 65 -13.77 -4.67 -3.64
N GLU A 66 -14.46 -4.35 -2.55
CA GLU A 66 -15.92 -4.44 -2.50
C GLU A 66 -16.54 -3.13 -2.92
N LEU A 67 -16.83 -3.00 -4.22
CA LEU A 67 -17.56 -1.86 -4.77
C LEU A 67 -19.04 -2.16 -4.79
N GLU A 68 -19.89 -1.11 -4.69
CA GLU A 68 -21.34 -1.27 -4.63
C GLU A 68 -21.91 -2.06 -5.80
N ASP A 69 -21.48 -1.73 -7.01
CA ASP A 69 -22.05 -2.32 -8.23
C ASP A 69 -21.47 -3.69 -8.52
N LYS A 70 -20.17 -3.83 -8.36
CA LYS A 70 -19.49 -5.04 -8.76
C LYS A 70 -18.16 -5.19 -8.00
N PRO A 71 -18.00 -6.26 -7.24
CA PRO A 71 -16.73 -6.49 -6.56
C PRO A 71 -15.63 -6.77 -7.58
N ILE A 72 -14.42 -6.32 -7.24
CA ILE A 72 -13.21 -6.60 -8.01
C ILE A 72 -12.45 -7.69 -7.28
N ASP A 73 -11.97 -8.67 -8.03
CA ASP A 73 -11.13 -9.75 -7.50
C ASP A 73 -10.15 -10.13 -8.60
N VAL A 74 -8.92 -9.63 -8.49
CA VAL A 74 -7.92 -9.74 -9.56
C VAL A 74 -6.57 -10.13 -9.02
N LEU A 75 -5.75 -10.73 -9.88
CA LEU A 75 -4.33 -10.93 -9.64
C LEU A 75 -3.58 -9.73 -10.22
N LEU A 76 -2.61 -9.26 -9.47
CA LEU A 76 -1.74 -8.15 -9.85
C LEU A 76 -0.34 -8.67 -10.09
N HIS A 77 0.31 -8.14 -11.11
CA HIS A 77 1.69 -8.48 -11.49
C HIS A 77 2.53 -7.21 -11.60
N ALA A 78 3.82 -7.38 -11.70
CA ALA A 78 4.73 -6.24 -11.86
C ALA A 78 4.27 -5.32 -13.01
N GLY A 79 4.21 -4.03 -12.72
CA GLY A 79 3.75 -3.03 -13.67
C GLY A 79 2.27 -2.67 -13.55
N ASP A 80 1.49 -3.46 -12.81
CA ASP A 80 0.08 -3.15 -12.58
C ASP A 80 -0.06 -2.08 -11.50
N SER A 81 -1.13 -1.32 -11.58
CA SER A 81 -1.43 -0.29 -10.57
C SER A 81 -2.90 -0.35 -10.20
N TYR A 82 -3.23 0.26 -9.06
CA TYR A 82 -4.59 0.27 -8.55
C TYR A 82 -4.88 1.57 -7.81
N ALA A 83 -6.15 1.89 -7.69
CA ALA A 83 -6.62 3.02 -6.91
C ALA A 83 -7.84 2.56 -6.12
N ILE A 84 -7.71 2.54 -4.80
CA ILE A 84 -8.77 2.11 -3.89
C ILE A 84 -9.39 3.34 -3.27
N PRO A 85 -10.69 3.60 -3.51
CA PRO A 85 -11.35 4.76 -2.90
C PRO A 85 -11.37 4.66 -1.38
N GLY A 86 -11.41 5.81 -0.71
CA GLY A 86 -11.53 5.86 0.75
C GLY A 86 -12.76 5.12 1.24
N ASN A 87 -12.65 4.53 2.42
CA ASN A 87 -13.74 3.80 3.09
C ASN A 87 -14.32 2.63 2.29
N THR A 88 -13.56 2.10 1.34
CA THR A 88 -13.98 0.95 0.55
C THR A 88 -13.34 -0.32 1.10
N PRO A 89 -14.15 -1.32 1.51
CA PRO A 89 -13.58 -2.57 2.02
C PRO A 89 -12.73 -3.26 0.97
N HIS A 90 -11.56 -3.70 1.37
CA HIS A 90 -10.63 -4.40 0.48
C HIS A 90 -9.74 -5.37 1.26
N SER A 91 -9.18 -6.33 0.54
CA SER A 91 -8.22 -7.28 1.08
C SER A 91 -7.08 -7.49 0.10
N PHE A 92 -5.94 -7.89 0.61
CA PHE A 92 -4.71 -8.03 -0.17
C PHE A 92 -3.97 -9.28 0.28
N GLU A 93 -3.68 -10.16 -0.66
CA GLU A 93 -2.95 -11.40 -0.39
C GLU A 93 -1.66 -11.42 -1.19
N VAL A 94 -0.55 -11.77 -0.54
CA VAL A 94 0.76 -11.87 -1.18
C VAL A 94 0.96 -13.30 -1.66
N ILE A 95 0.97 -13.50 -2.97
CA ILE A 95 1.18 -14.81 -3.59
C ILE A 95 2.67 -15.10 -3.66
N THR A 96 3.44 -14.16 -4.19
CA THR A 96 4.92 -14.22 -4.16
C THR A 96 5.42 -12.88 -3.66
N GLY A 97 6.44 -12.89 -2.80
CA GLY A 97 6.96 -11.66 -2.20
C GLY A 97 7.51 -10.67 -3.21
N GLY A 98 7.59 -9.42 -2.81
CA GLY A 98 8.10 -8.35 -3.64
C GLY A 98 7.81 -6.99 -3.05
N GLU A 99 7.95 -5.95 -3.87
CA GLU A 99 7.79 -4.56 -3.46
C GLU A 99 6.60 -3.92 -4.15
N VAL A 100 5.86 -3.15 -3.37
CA VAL A 100 4.71 -2.37 -3.86
C VAL A 100 4.85 -0.96 -3.32
N ILE A 101 4.67 0.03 -4.20
CA ILE A 101 4.64 1.43 -3.79
C ILE A 101 3.18 1.81 -3.56
N ASP A 102 2.86 2.30 -2.36
CA ASP A 102 1.53 2.81 -2.04
C ASP A 102 1.59 4.28 -1.67
N VAL A 103 0.66 5.05 -2.21
CA VAL A 103 0.47 6.45 -1.90
C VAL A 103 -0.86 6.58 -1.17
N PHE A 104 -0.85 7.19 0.01
CA PHE A 104 -2.04 7.40 0.83
C PHE A 104 -2.39 8.87 0.93
N THR A 105 -3.67 9.19 0.85
CA THR A 105 -4.21 10.53 1.04
C THR A 105 -5.48 10.43 1.89
N PRO A 106 -5.55 11.05 3.07
CA PRO A 106 -4.47 11.73 3.81
C PRO A 106 -3.42 10.75 4.35
N HIS A 107 -2.51 11.25 5.15
CA HIS A 107 -1.45 10.43 5.75
C HIS A 107 -2.03 9.27 6.56
N ARG A 108 -1.39 8.12 6.49
CA ARG A 108 -1.65 7.03 7.43
C ARG A 108 -0.74 7.21 8.63
N GLU A 109 -1.33 7.64 9.73
CA GLU A 109 -0.56 7.92 10.97
C GLU A 109 0.14 6.68 11.50
N ASP A 110 -0.44 5.51 11.30
CA ASP A 110 0.14 4.24 11.70
C ASP A 110 1.37 3.85 10.86
N TYR A 111 1.64 4.56 9.78
CA TYR A 111 2.82 4.34 8.93
C TYR A 111 3.86 5.46 9.04
N LEU A 112 3.56 6.50 9.76
CA LEU A 112 4.49 7.63 9.95
C LEU A 112 5.59 7.36 10.96
#